data_06b5402c94791bce6d15fd678dd666b3
#
_entry.id   06b5402c94791bce6d15fd678dd666b3
#
_cell.length_a   1.000
_cell.length_b   1.000
_cell.length_c   1.000
_cell.angle_alpha   90.00
_cell.angle_beta   90.00
_cell.angle_gamma   90.00
#
_symmetry.space_group_name_H-M   'P 1'
#
loop_
_entity.id
_entity.type
_entity.pdbx_description
1 polymer ?
#
loop_
_entity_poly.entity_id
_entity_poly.type
_entity_poly.pdbx_seq_one_letter_code
_entity_poly.pdbx_strand_id
1 'polypeptide(L)'
;MPNIVVVGCQWGDEGKGKVTDLLAPHVDAVVRYQGGNNAGHTVVVGREKFVLHSIPSGILHPGLRCVIGCGVVVDPAALIEEMEALVRRGIVLDGNLYISRNAHLIMPYHRALDLASEAKLGDRRIGTTGKGVGPAYVDKAARMGIRMGDLLDEPVFREKLAANLRQKNRLLSEIYDAQ
;
A
#
# COMPACT_ATOMS: atom_id res chain seq x y z
N MET A 1 10.07 -17.38 -19.40
CA MET A 1 11.22 -16.63 -18.87
C MET A 1 11.34 -16.89 -17.37
N PRO A 2 12.53 -16.80 -16.75
CA PRO A 2 12.66 -16.97 -15.32
C PRO A 2 11.97 -15.83 -14.57
N ASN A 3 11.40 -16.11 -13.39
CA ASN A 3 10.90 -15.10 -12.47
C ASN A 3 12.06 -14.62 -11.59
N ILE A 4 12.15 -13.30 -11.38
CA ILE A 4 13.13 -12.68 -10.49
C ILE A 4 12.38 -12.13 -9.28
N VAL A 5 12.85 -12.47 -8.07
CA VAL A 5 12.29 -11.93 -6.82
C VAL A 5 13.35 -11.07 -6.15
N VAL A 6 13.04 -9.78 -5.96
CA VAL A 6 13.89 -8.84 -5.25
C VAL A 6 13.42 -8.74 -3.80
N VAL A 7 14.26 -9.18 -2.87
CA VAL A 7 13.99 -9.14 -1.43
C VAL A 7 15.01 -8.26 -0.72
N GLY A 8 14.59 -7.58 0.35
CA GLY A 8 15.49 -6.86 1.24
C GLY A 8 15.81 -7.72 2.46
N CYS A 9 17.08 -7.73 2.86
CA CYS A 9 17.56 -8.49 4.01
C CYS A 9 17.91 -7.61 5.21
N GLN A 10 17.54 -6.33 5.18
CA GLN A 10 17.81 -5.35 6.24
C GLN A 10 16.54 -4.53 6.59
N TRP A 11 16.70 -3.24 6.81
CA TRP A 11 15.68 -2.36 7.42
C TRP A 11 14.76 -1.62 6.43
N GLY A 12 14.87 -1.88 5.12
CA GLY A 12 13.95 -1.32 4.12
C GLY A 12 14.56 -0.33 3.13
N ASP A 13 15.70 0.27 3.44
CA ASP A 13 16.34 1.31 2.61
C ASP A 13 17.44 0.78 1.68
N GLU A 14 17.41 -0.52 1.36
CA GLU A 14 18.44 -1.20 0.56
C GLU A 14 18.41 -0.83 -0.93
N GLY A 15 17.41 -0.06 -1.36
CA GLY A 15 17.32 0.38 -2.75
C GLY A 15 16.61 -0.63 -3.68
N LYS A 16 15.73 -1.49 -3.16
CA LYS A 16 14.95 -2.46 -3.95
C LYS A 16 14.24 -1.81 -5.15
N GLY A 17 13.67 -0.63 -4.98
CA GLY A 17 13.02 0.11 -6.05
C GLY A 17 13.95 0.46 -7.21
N LYS A 18 15.21 0.82 -6.94
CA LYS A 18 16.23 1.09 -7.96
C LYS A 18 16.64 -0.19 -8.70
N VAL A 19 16.83 -1.29 -7.96
CA VAL A 19 17.14 -2.59 -8.58
C VAL A 19 15.99 -3.04 -9.49
N THR A 20 14.75 -2.89 -9.04
CA THR A 20 13.56 -3.22 -9.84
C THR A 20 13.49 -2.35 -11.10
N ASP A 21 13.81 -1.06 -10.98
CA ASP A 21 13.83 -0.13 -12.12
C ASP A 21 14.91 -0.51 -13.15
N LEU A 22 16.11 -0.88 -12.69
CA LEU A 22 17.19 -1.37 -13.55
C LEU A 22 16.82 -2.66 -14.31
N LEU A 23 16.01 -3.52 -13.70
CA LEU A 23 15.55 -4.77 -14.30
C LEU A 23 14.33 -4.58 -15.21
N ALA A 24 13.60 -3.48 -15.05
CA ALA A 24 12.35 -3.22 -15.76
C ALA A 24 12.43 -3.37 -17.30
N PRO A 25 13.49 -2.89 -17.99
CA PRO A 25 13.61 -3.08 -19.45
C PRO A 25 13.76 -4.54 -19.89
N HIS A 26 14.00 -5.47 -18.97
CA HIS A 26 14.30 -6.88 -19.26
C HIS A 26 13.20 -7.85 -18.82
N VAL A 27 12.04 -7.32 -18.40
CA VAL A 27 10.91 -8.13 -17.90
C VAL A 27 9.60 -7.75 -18.56
N ASP A 28 8.61 -8.65 -18.55
CA ASP A 28 7.27 -8.40 -19.10
C ASP A 28 6.33 -7.74 -18.10
N ALA A 29 6.63 -7.85 -16.81
CA ALA A 29 5.81 -7.29 -15.76
C ALA A 29 6.61 -7.04 -14.47
N VAL A 30 6.22 -6.03 -13.72
CA VAL A 30 6.71 -5.73 -12.36
C VAL A 30 5.58 -5.89 -11.36
N VAL A 31 5.77 -6.75 -10.37
CA VAL A 31 4.75 -7.04 -9.36
C VAL A 31 5.25 -6.58 -7.99
N ARG A 32 4.51 -5.66 -7.37
CA ARG A 32 4.65 -5.39 -5.95
C ARG A 32 3.84 -6.42 -5.18
N TYR A 33 4.50 -7.33 -4.51
CA TYR A 33 3.84 -8.47 -3.88
C TYR A 33 3.48 -8.27 -2.41
N GLN A 34 4.08 -7.29 -1.71
CA GLN A 34 3.81 -6.99 -0.30
C GLN A 34 4.11 -5.53 0.08
N GLY A 35 3.84 -5.17 1.33
CA GLY A 35 4.07 -3.85 1.89
C GLY A 35 2.85 -2.94 1.75
N GLY A 36 3.04 -1.66 2.00
CA GLY A 36 2.04 -0.60 1.90
C GLY A 36 2.69 0.70 1.44
N ASN A 37 2.01 1.81 1.66
CA ASN A 37 2.48 3.15 1.28
C ASN A 37 3.36 3.84 2.35
N ASN A 38 3.92 3.07 3.29
CA ASN A 38 4.72 3.59 4.41
C ASN A 38 6.09 4.15 4.00
N ALA A 39 6.67 3.66 2.89
CA ALA A 39 7.96 4.15 2.37
C ALA A 39 7.80 4.69 0.95
N GLY A 40 8.59 5.70 0.61
CA GLY A 40 8.68 6.22 -0.75
C GLY A 40 9.93 5.71 -1.45
N HIS A 41 9.79 5.29 -2.71
CA HIS A 41 10.90 4.89 -3.57
C HIS A 41 11.19 6.01 -4.56
N THR A 42 12.39 6.58 -4.48
CA THR A 42 12.80 7.60 -5.45
C THR A 42 13.47 6.93 -6.65
N VAL A 43 12.91 7.20 -7.82
CA VAL A 43 13.46 6.77 -9.12
C VAL A 43 13.74 8.02 -9.95
N VAL A 44 14.84 8.01 -10.68
CA VAL A 44 15.23 9.10 -11.59
C VAL A 44 15.20 8.59 -13.02
N VAL A 45 14.35 9.19 -13.84
CA VAL A 45 14.25 8.89 -15.27
C VAL A 45 14.69 10.13 -16.05
N GLY A 46 15.83 10.03 -16.73
CA GLY A 46 16.45 11.19 -17.38
C GLY A 46 16.83 12.25 -16.35
N ARG A 47 16.17 13.43 -16.42
CA ARG A 47 16.35 14.53 -15.47
C ARG A 47 15.23 14.65 -14.44
N GLU A 48 14.22 13.81 -14.53
CA GLU A 48 13.05 13.86 -13.68
C GLU A 48 13.14 12.89 -12.51
N LYS A 49 12.71 13.36 -11.34
CA LYS A 49 12.64 12.58 -10.11
C LYS A 49 11.19 12.19 -9.82
N PHE A 50 10.94 10.90 -9.66
CA PHE A 50 9.65 10.33 -9.27
C PHE A 50 9.77 9.74 -7.87
N VAL A 51 8.79 10.01 -7.03
CA VAL A 51 8.64 9.37 -5.72
C VAL A 51 7.40 8.49 -5.75
N LEU A 52 7.60 7.18 -5.72
CA LEU A 52 6.53 6.19 -5.77
C LEU A 52 6.35 5.55 -4.39
N HIS A 53 5.10 5.38 -3.98
CA HIS A 53 4.75 4.81 -2.68
C HIS A 53 4.07 3.44 -2.81
N SER A 54 3.02 3.35 -3.62
CA SER A 54 2.22 2.14 -3.82
C SER A 54 2.46 1.50 -5.18
N ILE A 55 2.66 2.32 -6.20
CA ILE A 55 2.78 1.87 -7.59
C ILE A 55 4.18 1.32 -7.84
N PRO A 56 4.32 0.17 -8.52
CA PRO A 56 5.62 -0.37 -8.89
C PRO A 56 6.41 0.57 -9.81
N SER A 57 7.73 0.66 -9.63
CA SER A 57 8.60 1.56 -10.43
C SER A 57 8.59 1.27 -11.92
N GLY A 58 8.27 0.04 -12.32
CA GLY A 58 8.09 -0.34 -13.73
C GLY A 58 7.09 0.51 -14.50
N ILE A 59 6.17 1.21 -13.80
CA ILE A 59 5.17 2.10 -14.44
C ILE A 59 5.80 3.25 -15.23
N LEU A 60 7.04 3.60 -14.91
CA LEU A 60 7.80 4.65 -15.62
C LEU A 60 8.34 4.17 -16.99
N HIS A 61 8.26 2.86 -17.27
CA HIS A 61 8.67 2.26 -18.55
C HIS A 61 7.43 2.00 -19.41
N PRO A 62 7.32 2.64 -20.59
CA PRO A 62 6.16 2.51 -21.46
C PRO A 62 5.86 1.05 -21.85
N GLY A 63 4.59 0.64 -21.74
CA GLY A 63 4.12 -0.68 -22.14
C GLY A 63 4.43 -1.81 -21.15
N LEU A 64 5.11 -1.52 -20.05
CA LEU A 64 5.39 -2.53 -19.01
C LEU A 64 4.19 -2.69 -18.07
N ARG A 65 3.75 -3.92 -17.87
CA ARG A 65 2.66 -4.24 -16.96
C ARG A 65 3.11 -4.13 -15.51
N CYS A 66 2.38 -3.37 -14.72
CA CYS A 66 2.63 -3.18 -13.29
C CYS A 66 1.46 -3.70 -12.47
N VAL A 67 1.73 -4.51 -11.45
CA VAL A 67 0.71 -5.16 -10.65
C VAL A 67 0.91 -4.85 -9.16
N ILE A 68 -0.14 -4.35 -8.52
CA ILE A 68 -0.24 -4.33 -7.06
C ILE A 68 -0.89 -5.64 -6.64
N GLY A 69 -0.09 -6.53 -6.05
CA GLY A 69 -0.48 -7.90 -5.71
C GLY A 69 -1.32 -8.01 -4.44
N CYS A 70 -1.87 -9.20 -4.20
CA CYS A 70 -2.75 -9.48 -3.05
C CYS A 70 -2.06 -9.41 -1.67
N GLY A 71 -0.72 -9.43 -1.65
CA GLY A 71 0.04 -9.26 -0.41
C GLY A 71 0.15 -7.82 0.07
N VAL A 72 -0.09 -6.83 -0.81
CA VAL A 72 -0.04 -5.41 -0.48
C VAL A 72 -1.27 -4.99 0.33
N VAL A 73 -1.08 -4.01 1.23
CA VAL A 73 -2.19 -3.25 1.83
C VAL A 73 -2.22 -1.86 1.18
N VAL A 74 -3.38 -1.49 0.67
CA VAL A 74 -3.58 -0.32 -0.21
C VAL A 74 -4.40 0.74 0.50
N ASP A 75 -3.87 1.94 0.58
CA ASP A 75 -4.63 3.13 0.94
C ASP A 75 -5.25 3.72 -0.33
N PRO A 76 -6.59 3.67 -0.51
CA PRO A 76 -7.22 4.09 -1.74
C PRO A 76 -7.00 5.58 -2.06
N ALA A 77 -7.06 6.43 -1.03
CA ALA A 77 -6.87 7.87 -1.22
C ALA A 77 -5.44 8.18 -1.68
N ALA A 78 -4.45 7.63 -0.97
CA ALA A 78 -3.04 7.81 -1.33
C ALA A 78 -2.71 7.21 -2.71
N LEU A 79 -3.35 6.10 -3.09
CA LEU A 79 -3.17 5.51 -4.41
C LEU A 79 -3.74 6.40 -5.52
N ILE A 80 -4.93 6.97 -5.33
CA ILE A 80 -5.54 7.89 -6.29
C ILE A 80 -4.66 9.13 -6.47
N GLU A 81 -4.20 9.74 -5.39
CA GLU A 81 -3.29 10.90 -5.43
C GLU A 81 -2.01 10.58 -6.22
N GLU A 82 -1.42 9.41 -5.98
CA GLU A 82 -0.22 8.94 -6.68
C GLU A 82 -0.50 8.73 -8.18
N MET A 83 -1.62 8.09 -8.53
CA MET A 83 -2.07 7.90 -9.91
C MET A 83 -2.24 9.24 -10.65
N GLU A 84 -2.96 10.18 -10.04
CA GLU A 84 -3.17 11.51 -10.62
C GLU A 84 -1.86 12.28 -10.81
N ALA A 85 -0.93 12.17 -9.84
CA ALA A 85 0.37 12.82 -9.94
C ALA A 85 1.19 12.27 -11.12
N LEU A 86 1.12 10.96 -11.39
CA LEU A 86 1.78 10.32 -12.52
C LEU A 86 1.14 10.72 -13.85
N VAL A 87 -0.21 10.72 -13.92
CA VAL A 87 -0.94 11.12 -15.12
C VAL A 87 -0.64 12.58 -15.50
N ARG A 88 -0.60 13.50 -14.52
CA ARG A 88 -0.21 14.91 -14.75
C ARG A 88 1.20 15.05 -15.35
N ARG A 89 2.06 14.07 -15.13
CA ARG A 89 3.43 14.01 -15.67
C ARG A 89 3.54 13.16 -16.96
N GLY A 90 2.41 12.83 -17.59
CA GLY A 90 2.35 12.11 -18.88
C GLY A 90 2.57 10.60 -18.78
N ILE A 91 2.54 10.01 -17.58
CA ILE A 91 2.64 8.55 -17.42
C ILE A 91 1.28 7.92 -17.73
N VAL A 92 1.27 6.93 -18.62
CA VAL A 92 0.07 6.19 -19.00
C VAL A 92 -0.15 5.04 -18.02
N LEU A 93 -1.25 5.07 -17.29
CA LEU A 93 -1.62 4.03 -16.33
C LEU A 93 -2.61 3.03 -16.92
N ASP A 94 -3.49 3.48 -17.80
CA ASP A 94 -4.51 2.63 -18.42
C ASP A 94 -3.87 1.50 -19.25
N GLY A 95 -4.35 0.28 -18.99
CA GLY A 95 -3.76 -0.93 -19.59
C GLY A 95 -2.39 -1.35 -19.04
N ASN A 96 -1.74 -0.52 -18.21
CA ASN A 96 -0.42 -0.80 -17.64
C ASN A 96 -0.43 -1.05 -16.12
N LEU A 97 -1.39 -0.47 -15.38
CA LEU A 97 -1.52 -0.67 -13.93
C LEU A 97 -2.69 -1.59 -13.61
N TYR A 98 -2.41 -2.66 -12.88
CA TYR A 98 -3.38 -3.64 -12.41
C TYR A 98 -3.33 -3.74 -10.89
N ILE A 99 -4.49 -3.88 -10.26
CA ILE A 99 -4.62 -4.02 -8.81
C ILE A 99 -5.36 -5.32 -8.51
N SER A 100 -4.77 -6.15 -7.67
CA SER A 100 -5.41 -7.39 -7.24
C SER A 100 -6.72 -7.10 -6.49
N ARG A 101 -7.81 -7.74 -6.87
CA ARG A 101 -9.09 -7.69 -6.13
C ARG A 101 -8.95 -8.20 -4.69
N ASN A 102 -7.92 -9.01 -4.40
CA ASN A 102 -7.62 -9.56 -3.07
C ASN A 102 -6.65 -8.70 -2.25
N ALA A 103 -6.14 -7.58 -2.78
CA ALA A 103 -5.37 -6.63 -1.98
C ALA A 103 -6.28 -6.01 -0.90
N HIS A 104 -5.77 -5.90 0.33
CA HIS A 104 -6.55 -5.36 1.44
C HIS A 104 -6.46 -3.84 1.49
N LEU A 105 -7.51 -3.21 1.99
CA LEU A 105 -7.59 -1.76 2.13
C LEU A 105 -7.04 -1.29 3.47
N ILE A 106 -6.30 -0.19 3.44
CA ILE A 106 -6.03 0.63 4.61
C ILE A 106 -7.20 1.61 4.73
N MET A 107 -8.01 1.42 5.79
CA MET A 107 -9.15 2.28 6.09
C MET A 107 -8.74 3.36 7.10
N PRO A 108 -9.50 4.48 7.21
CA PRO A 108 -9.20 5.55 8.16
C PRO A 108 -9.03 5.06 9.61
N TYR A 109 -9.82 4.08 10.04
CA TYR A 109 -9.70 3.52 11.38
C TYR A 109 -8.36 2.79 11.62
N HIS A 110 -7.68 2.27 10.57
CA HIS A 110 -6.34 1.71 10.72
C HIS A 110 -5.32 2.79 11.07
N ARG A 111 -5.42 3.98 10.46
CA ARG A 111 -4.56 5.12 10.80
C ARG A 111 -4.82 5.59 12.24
N ALA A 112 -6.09 5.67 12.65
CA ALA A 112 -6.45 6.03 14.01
C ALA A 112 -5.88 5.03 15.03
N LEU A 113 -5.98 3.72 14.77
CA LEU A 113 -5.39 2.68 15.61
C LEU A 113 -3.87 2.74 15.67
N ASP A 114 -3.20 3.00 14.54
CA ASP A 114 -1.74 3.13 14.47
C ASP A 114 -1.27 4.29 15.36
N LEU A 115 -1.88 5.46 15.23
CA LEU A 115 -1.57 6.64 16.04
C LEU A 115 -1.91 6.44 17.53
N ALA A 116 -3.06 5.85 17.84
CA ALA A 116 -3.47 5.63 19.22
C ALA A 116 -2.56 4.61 19.92
N SER A 117 -2.14 3.55 19.22
CA SER A 117 -1.20 2.57 19.77
C SER A 117 0.18 3.18 20.05
N GLU A 118 0.70 3.99 19.14
CA GLU A 118 1.96 4.72 19.34
C GLU A 118 1.87 5.71 20.52
N ALA A 119 0.77 6.45 20.63
CA ALA A 119 0.54 7.37 21.74
C ALA A 119 0.54 6.64 23.08
N LYS A 120 -0.13 5.48 23.16
CA LYS A 120 -0.21 4.69 24.39
C LYS A 120 1.13 4.08 24.82
N LEU A 121 2.02 3.78 23.87
CA LEU A 121 3.35 3.24 24.16
C LEU A 121 4.29 4.30 24.77
N GLY A 122 4.02 5.60 24.62
CA GLY A 122 4.85 6.67 25.18
C GLY A 122 6.31 6.55 24.79
N ASP A 123 7.22 6.39 25.76
CA ASP A 123 8.67 6.26 25.49
C ASP A 123 9.05 4.93 24.80
N ARG A 124 8.15 3.95 24.81
CA ARG A 124 8.34 2.65 24.12
C ARG A 124 7.81 2.63 22.70
N ARG A 125 7.55 3.79 22.10
CA ARG A 125 7.07 3.90 20.72
C ARG A 125 7.97 3.15 19.76
N ILE A 126 7.34 2.48 18.78
CA ILE A 126 8.02 1.76 17.72
C ILE A 126 8.54 2.76 16.67
N GLY A 127 7.91 3.92 16.54
CA GLY A 127 8.22 4.92 15.51
C GLY A 127 7.58 4.57 14.18
N THR A 128 6.32 4.14 14.19
CA THR A 128 5.57 3.85 12.96
C THR A 128 5.35 5.12 12.13
N THR A 129 5.00 4.93 10.86
CA THR A 129 4.70 6.07 9.97
C THR A 129 3.29 6.64 10.18
N GLY A 130 2.47 6.06 11.08
CA GLY A 130 1.09 6.46 11.33
C GLY A 130 0.14 6.23 10.14
N LYS A 131 0.57 5.46 9.13
CA LYS A 131 -0.20 5.22 7.90
C LYS A 131 -1.16 4.04 7.98
N GLY A 132 -1.23 3.36 9.12
CA GLY A 132 -2.16 2.24 9.36
C GLY A 132 -1.79 0.93 8.68
N VAL A 133 -0.56 0.80 8.19
CA VAL A 133 -0.08 -0.41 7.48
C VAL A 133 -0.10 -1.63 8.41
N GLY A 134 0.44 -1.49 9.63
CA GLY A 134 0.45 -2.57 10.64
C GLY A 134 -0.96 -3.05 11.01
N PRO A 135 -1.86 -2.18 11.45
CA PRO A 135 -3.25 -2.53 11.74
C PRO A 135 -4.00 -3.16 10.57
N ALA A 136 -3.75 -2.71 9.32
CA ALA A 136 -4.35 -3.33 8.12
C ALA A 136 -3.84 -4.77 7.90
N TYR A 137 -2.58 -5.06 8.17
CA TYR A 137 -2.05 -6.43 8.17
C TYR A 137 -2.63 -7.30 9.28
N VAL A 138 -2.89 -6.72 10.47
CA VAL A 138 -3.61 -7.44 11.55
C VAL A 138 -4.99 -7.86 11.07
N ASP A 139 -5.76 -6.96 10.46
CA ASP A 139 -7.09 -7.28 9.95
C ASP A 139 -7.05 -8.31 8.81
N LYS A 140 -6.03 -8.23 7.95
CA LYS A 140 -5.79 -9.23 6.92
C LYS A 140 -5.55 -10.62 7.52
N ALA A 141 -4.67 -10.73 8.52
CA ALA A 141 -4.36 -11.98 9.19
C ALA A 141 -5.56 -12.53 9.99
N ALA A 142 -6.33 -11.65 10.62
CA ALA A 142 -7.57 -11.96 11.33
C ALA A 142 -8.75 -12.28 10.40
N ARG A 143 -8.58 -12.16 9.07
CA ARG A 143 -9.63 -12.39 8.04
C ARG A 143 -10.83 -11.44 8.16
N MET A 144 -10.61 -10.25 8.67
CA MET A 144 -11.62 -9.21 8.85
C MET A 144 -11.47 -8.06 7.85
N GLY A 145 -10.30 -7.99 7.18
CA GLY A 145 -9.96 -6.89 6.30
C GLY A 145 -10.91 -6.76 5.10
N ILE A 146 -11.14 -5.53 4.70
CA ILE A 146 -11.85 -5.17 3.48
C ILE A 146 -10.87 -5.25 2.32
N ARG A 147 -11.31 -5.80 1.18
CA ARG A 147 -10.47 -5.98 -0.01
C ARG A 147 -10.85 -4.99 -1.12
N MET A 148 -9.95 -4.75 -2.04
CA MET A 148 -10.21 -3.95 -3.25
C MET A 148 -11.45 -4.44 -4.02
N GLY A 149 -11.62 -5.77 -4.11
CA GLY A 149 -12.79 -6.35 -4.77
C GLY A 149 -14.11 -6.07 -4.08
N ASP A 150 -14.13 -5.83 -2.78
CA ASP A 150 -15.33 -5.51 -2.02
C ASP A 150 -15.89 -4.12 -2.39
N LEU A 151 -15.03 -3.20 -2.90
CA LEU A 151 -15.47 -1.89 -3.37
C LEU A 151 -16.38 -1.95 -4.60
N LEU A 152 -16.37 -3.06 -5.33
CA LEU A 152 -17.21 -3.28 -6.51
C LEU A 152 -18.62 -3.75 -6.15
N ASP A 153 -18.87 -4.05 -4.87
CA ASP A 153 -20.15 -4.49 -4.32
C ASP A 153 -20.48 -3.65 -3.08
N GLU A 154 -21.22 -2.57 -3.31
CA GLU A 154 -21.53 -1.59 -2.26
C GLU A 154 -22.23 -2.20 -1.02
N PRO A 155 -23.23 -3.07 -1.14
CA PRO A 155 -23.82 -3.78 0.01
C PRO A 155 -22.79 -4.54 0.83
N VAL A 156 -21.94 -5.34 0.22
CA VAL A 156 -20.87 -6.12 0.88
C VAL A 156 -19.87 -5.19 1.55
N PHE A 157 -19.46 -4.12 0.87
CA PHE A 157 -18.55 -3.14 1.43
C PHE A 157 -19.14 -2.47 2.68
N ARG A 158 -20.40 -2.02 2.62
CA ARG A 158 -21.09 -1.36 3.74
C ARG A 158 -21.24 -2.27 4.94
N GLU A 159 -21.60 -3.54 4.73
CA GLU A 159 -21.73 -4.55 5.80
C GLU A 159 -20.40 -4.75 6.52
N LYS A 160 -19.33 -5.03 5.78
CA LYS A 160 -17.98 -5.22 6.33
C LYS A 160 -17.48 -3.98 7.06
N LEU A 161 -17.67 -2.80 6.46
CA LEU A 161 -17.27 -1.54 7.07
C LEU A 161 -18.00 -1.30 8.39
N ALA A 162 -19.31 -1.50 8.45
CA ALA A 162 -20.09 -1.33 9.67
C ALA A 162 -19.66 -2.30 10.77
N ALA A 163 -19.38 -3.57 10.42
CA ALA A 163 -18.88 -4.56 11.36
C ALA A 163 -17.52 -4.15 11.94
N ASN A 164 -16.58 -3.76 11.07
CA ASN A 164 -15.25 -3.33 11.47
C ASN A 164 -15.28 -2.06 12.32
N LEU A 165 -16.07 -1.06 11.94
CA LEU A 165 -16.21 0.18 12.72
C LEU A 165 -16.69 -0.08 14.15
N ARG A 166 -17.71 -0.95 14.34
CA ARG A 166 -18.18 -1.30 15.70
C ARG A 166 -17.05 -1.84 16.57
N GLN A 167 -16.21 -2.73 16.02
CA GLN A 167 -15.10 -3.31 16.75
C GLN A 167 -13.96 -2.31 16.99
N LYS A 168 -13.58 -1.56 15.94
CA LYS A 168 -12.44 -0.63 16.02
C LYS A 168 -12.73 0.55 16.91
N ASN A 169 -13.97 1.07 16.91
CA ASN A 169 -14.39 2.12 17.82
C ASN A 169 -14.30 1.68 19.29
N ARG A 170 -14.69 0.43 19.59
CA ARG A 170 -14.50 -0.12 20.95
C ARG A 170 -13.02 -0.22 21.33
N LEU A 171 -12.17 -0.68 20.43
CA LEU A 171 -10.72 -0.72 20.68
C LEU A 171 -10.16 0.68 20.93
N LEU A 172 -10.55 1.66 20.13
CA LEU A 172 -10.11 3.05 20.31
C LEU A 172 -10.57 3.63 21.64
N SER A 173 -11.86 3.48 22.00
CA SER A 173 -12.40 4.05 23.22
C SER A 173 -12.02 3.27 24.48
N GLU A 174 -12.14 1.93 24.49
CA GLU A 174 -11.97 1.11 25.68
C GLU A 174 -10.51 0.72 25.98
N ILE A 175 -9.69 0.62 24.92
CA ILE A 175 -8.29 0.18 25.07
C ILE A 175 -7.32 1.34 24.95
N TYR A 176 -7.53 2.24 23.98
CA TYR A 176 -6.58 3.32 23.70
C TYR A 176 -6.98 4.68 24.27
N ASP A 177 -8.15 4.80 24.92
CA ASP A 177 -8.69 6.07 25.44
C ASP A 177 -8.74 7.18 24.36
N ALA A 178 -8.92 6.80 23.11
CA ALA A 178 -8.96 7.69 21.95
C ALA A 178 -10.42 7.89 21.49
N GLN A 179 -10.73 9.14 21.07
CA GLN A 179 -12.03 9.52 20.50
C GLN A 179 -11.98 9.61 18.99
#